data_b16f00b1544b31efb02fb2c505902daf
#
_entry.id   b16f00b1544b31efb02fb2c505902daf
#
_cell.length_a   1.000
_cell.length_b   1.000
_cell.length_c   1.000
_cell.angle_alpha   90.00
_cell.angle_beta   90.00
_cell.angle_gamma   90.00
#
_symmetry.space_group_name_H-M   'P 1'
#
loop_
_entity.id
_entity.type
_entity.pdbx_description
1 polymer ?
#
loop_
_entity_poly.entity_id
_entity_poly.type
_entity_poly.pdbx_seq_one_letter_code
_entity_poly.pdbx_strand_id
1 'polypeptide(L)'
;MRQGLAGTLQHPRRSLGDRHRSQARKFLKLSDSDPSRQMENINWAEQNSRQALLYDFTHPDNWRVLADIKQKLQDEIGSRALLTDLFTVLGRDPDQLSQLEGVPIVEVGRELLEAALTSDHLDPDLWHSSLDDDMIELFCNRFSNLDLSDPRCNVLFGRRVERLWKSNGDEMCIPLARMLVANRPQNFEMWIHLGRAHERLEAYDEAWLCYDQAQSYAPHLDVRDAYRARIEKRFETLKSTPWSQPSIQARDDFLQRMQTLAEEFTEASPEIHTSIDDVVETNNEELELQSMLNRREFSAAFFYSRRLVTRGEDWAKEYMALAKTGLDSDDEVVIP
;
A
#
# COMPACT_ATOMS: atom_id res chain seq x y z
N MET A 1 -7.60 -12.61 -9.89
CA MET A 1 -8.69 -11.77 -9.32
C MET A 1 -8.34 -11.05 -8.00
N ARG A 2 -7.06 -11.01 -7.54
CA ARG A 2 -6.64 -10.30 -6.32
C ARG A 2 -6.07 -8.90 -6.55
N GLN A 3 -5.70 -8.54 -7.78
CA GLN A 3 -5.15 -7.22 -8.11
C GLN A 3 -6.18 -6.08 -8.20
N GLY A 4 -7.49 -6.37 -8.24
CA GLY A 4 -8.53 -5.34 -8.40
C GLY A 4 -8.96 -4.61 -7.13
N LEU A 5 -8.67 -5.13 -5.93
CA LEU A 5 -9.15 -4.55 -4.66
C LEU A 5 -8.15 -3.58 -4.02
N ALA A 6 -6.86 -3.78 -4.18
CA ALA A 6 -5.84 -2.89 -3.62
C ALA A 6 -5.80 -1.52 -4.31
N GLY A 7 -6.08 -1.46 -5.63
CA GLY A 7 -6.12 -0.21 -6.39
C GLY A 7 -7.32 0.71 -6.09
N THR A 8 -8.39 0.18 -5.47
CA THR A 8 -9.64 0.93 -5.21
C THR A 8 -9.82 1.36 -3.75
N LEU A 9 -8.93 0.95 -2.83
CA LEU A 9 -9.01 1.29 -1.41
C LEU A 9 -8.34 2.65 -1.14
N GLN A 10 -8.94 3.73 -1.63
CA GLN A 10 -8.50 5.08 -1.25
C GLN A 10 -9.10 5.53 0.09
N HIS A 11 -10.21 4.94 0.51
CA HIS A 11 -10.83 5.22 1.80
C HIS A 11 -10.94 3.98 2.66
N PRO A 12 -10.51 4.05 3.92
CA PRO A 12 -10.85 3.02 4.91
C PRO A 12 -12.37 2.86 4.97
N ARG A 13 -12.84 1.63 4.80
CA ARG A 13 -14.26 1.28 4.95
C ARG A 13 -14.54 0.95 6.41
N ARG A 14 -14.53 1.98 7.28
CA ARG A 14 -14.61 1.85 8.74
C ARG A 14 -15.73 0.94 9.21
N SER A 15 -16.95 1.08 8.69
CA SER A 15 -18.09 0.24 9.08
C SER A 15 -17.90 -1.26 8.78
N LEU A 16 -17.21 -1.58 7.67
CA LEU A 16 -16.87 -2.97 7.34
C LEU A 16 -15.72 -3.48 8.21
N GLY A 17 -14.70 -2.65 8.42
CA GLY A 17 -13.62 -2.94 9.36
C GLY A 17 -14.14 -3.25 10.76
N ASP A 18 -15.02 -2.41 11.30
CA ASP A 18 -15.66 -2.58 12.60
C ASP A 18 -16.49 -3.87 12.71
N ARG A 19 -17.25 -4.18 11.66
CA ARG A 19 -18.02 -5.41 11.58
C ARG A 19 -17.12 -6.65 11.67
N HIS A 20 -16.09 -6.69 10.85
CA HIS A 20 -15.14 -7.81 10.82
C HIS A 20 -14.36 -7.93 12.14
N ARG A 21 -13.90 -6.79 12.71
CA ARG A 21 -13.26 -6.77 14.03
C ARG A 21 -14.16 -7.33 15.12
N SER A 22 -15.45 -6.96 15.11
CA SER A 22 -16.42 -7.46 16.07
C SER A 22 -16.63 -8.98 15.92
N GLN A 23 -16.67 -9.50 14.69
CA GLN A 23 -16.74 -10.94 14.44
C GLN A 23 -15.47 -11.65 14.90
N ALA A 24 -14.28 -11.09 14.61
CA ALA A 24 -13.01 -11.65 15.09
C ALA A 24 -12.98 -11.78 16.61
N ARG A 25 -13.36 -10.72 17.34
CA ARG A 25 -13.46 -10.73 18.81
C ARG A 25 -14.47 -11.77 19.34
N LYS A 26 -15.60 -11.96 18.63
CA LYS A 26 -16.58 -12.98 18.98
C LYS A 26 -16.00 -14.39 18.86
N PHE A 27 -15.37 -14.70 17.73
CA PHE A 27 -14.75 -16.01 17.52
C PHE A 27 -13.58 -16.27 18.48
N LEU A 28 -12.80 -15.23 18.80
CA LEU A 28 -11.72 -15.32 19.79
C LEU A 28 -12.28 -15.71 21.19
N LYS A 29 -13.40 -15.11 21.61
CA LYS A 29 -14.08 -15.49 22.85
C LYS A 29 -14.65 -16.92 22.79
N LEU A 30 -15.21 -17.33 21.65
CA LEU A 30 -15.71 -18.69 21.46
C LEU A 30 -14.58 -19.72 21.54
N SER A 31 -13.38 -19.39 21.07
CA SER A 31 -12.23 -20.31 21.19
C SER A 31 -11.83 -20.57 22.64
N ASP A 32 -12.13 -19.67 23.57
CA ASP A 32 -11.88 -19.86 25.00
C ASP A 32 -12.96 -20.65 25.68
N SER A 33 -14.20 -20.54 25.19
CA SER A 33 -15.37 -21.18 25.81
C SER A 33 -15.70 -22.57 25.25
N ASP A 34 -15.23 -22.92 24.07
CA ASP A 34 -15.47 -24.21 23.40
C ASP A 34 -14.14 -24.87 22.99
N PRO A 35 -13.54 -25.68 23.88
CA PRO A 35 -12.29 -26.37 23.58
C PRO A 35 -12.41 -27.38 22.43
N SER A 36 -13.58 -27.91 22.15
CA SER A 36 -13.80 -28.90 21.08
C SER A 36 -13.63 -28.28 19.68
N ARG A 37 -13.91 -26.97 19.56
CA ARG A 37 -13.80 -26.19 18.30
C ARG A 37 -12.79 -25.05 18.39
N GLN A 38 -11.88 -25.13 19.34
CA GLN A 38 -10.92 -24.04 19.62
C GLN A 38 -10.17 -23.59 18.38
N MET A 39 -9.53 -24.51 17.65
CA MET A 39 -8.74 -24.18 16.47
C MET A 39 -9.60 -23.63 15.33
N GLU A 40 -10.80 -24.20 15.12
CA GLU A 40 -11.73 -23.69 14.12
C GLU A 40 -12.13 -22.23 14.41
N ASN A 41 -12.47 -21.95 15.67
CA ASN A 41 -12.84 -20.60 16.10
C ASN A 41 -11.66 -19.62 15.99
N ILE A 42 -10.42 -20.02 16.30
CA ILE A 42 -9.22 -19.18 16.13
C ILE A 42 -9.01 -18.86 14.64
N ASN A 43 -9.14 -19.86 13.75
CA ASN A 43 -8.99 -19.64 12.31
C ASN A 43 -10.06 -18.67 11.77
N TRP A 44 -11.31 -18.77 12.22
CA TRP A 44 -12.35 -17.80 11.87
C TRP A 44 -12.06 -16.39 12.43
N ALA A 45 -11.50 -16.32 13.65
CA ALA A 45 -11.08 -15.05 14.24
C ALA A 45 -9.98 -14.41 13.41
N GLU A 46 -8.96 -15.17 13.01
CA GLU A 46 -7.86 -14.68 12.16
C GLU A 46 -8.34 -14.17 10.80
N GLN A 47 -9.17 -14.97 10.12
CA GLN A 47 -9.71 -14.57 8.82
C GLN A 47 -10.50 -13.26 8.91
N ASN A 48 -11.37 -13.11 9.91
CA ASN A 48 -12.11 -11.87 10.12
C ASN A 48 -11.20 -10.71 10.51
N SER A 49 -10.16 -10.93 11.31
CA SER A 49 -9.21 -9.89 11.70
C SER A 49 -8.38 -9.39 10.50
N ARG A 50 -7.94 -10.28 9.62
CA ARG A 50 -7.31 -9.91 8.34
C ARG A 50 -8.24 -9.10 7.44
N GLN A 51 -9.54 -9.47 7.37
CA GLN A 51 -10.54 -8.68 6.63
C GLN A 51 -10.75 -7.30 7.27
N ALA A 52 -10.75 -7.19 8.60
CA ALA A 52 -10.84 -5.91 9.28
C ALA A 52 -9.70 -4.97 8.89
N LEU A 53 -8.45 -5.45 8.88
CA LEU A 53 -7.28 -4.69 8.41
C LEU A 53 -7.37 -4.31 6.93
N LEU A 54 -7.83 -5.23 6.08
CA LEU A 54 -8.01 -4.97 4.65
C LEU A 54 -9.01 -3.82 4.40
N TYR A 55 -10.08 -3.74 5.20
CA TYR A 55 -11.08 -2.69 5.06
C TYR A 55 -10.72 -1.39 5.78
N ASP A 56 -10.00 -1.48 6.90
CA ASP A 56 -9.62 -0.31 7.68
C ASP A 56 -8.29 -0.54 8.43
N PHE A 57 -7.19 -0.31 7.75
CA PHE A 57 -5.84 -0.36 8.32
C PHE A 57 -5.53 0.85 9.23
N THR A 58 -6.35 1.91 9.18
CA THR A 58 -6.15 3.12 9.99
C THR A 58 -6.68 2.99 11.42
N HIS A 59 -7.44 1.95 11.73
CA HIS A 59 -7.95 1.73 13.07
C HIS A 59 -7.00 0.84 13.89
N PRO A 60 -6.39 1.33 14.98
CA PRO A 60 -5.36 0.60 15.73
C PRO A 60 -5.84 -0.73 16.30
N ASP A 61 -7.13 -0.84 16.69
CA ASP A 61 -7.67 -2.10 17.22
C ASP A 61 -7.75 -3.25 16.20
N ASN A 62 -7.73 -2.95 14.89
CA ASN A 62 -7.66 -4.00 13.87
C ASN A 62 -6.31 -4.70 13.91
N TRP A 63 -5.24 -3.94 14.13
CA TRP A 63 -3.87 -4.45 14.34
C TRP A 63 -3.76 -5.23 15.65
N ARG A 64 -4.31 -4.66 16.73
CA ARG A 64 -4.30 -5.26 18.07
C ARG A 64 -4.95 -6.65 18.10
N VAL A 65 -6.15 -6.76 17.53
CA VAL A 65 -6.87 -8.03 17.51
C VAL A 65 -6.12 -9.10 16.72
N LEU A 66 -5.49 -8.72 15.58
CA LEU A 66 -4.69 -9.70 14.83
C LEU A 66 -3.44 -10.10 15.59
N ALA A 67 -2.77 -9.17 16.27
CA ALA A 67 -1.62 -9.49 17.12
C ALA A 67 -1.99 -10.46 18.26
N ASP A 68 -3.12 -10.22 18.96
CA ASP A 68 -3.61 -11.10 20.02
C ASP A 68 -3.88 -12.53 19.49
N ILE A 69 -4.42 -12.64 18.27
CA ILE A 69 -4.67 -13.94 17.62
C ILE A 69 -3.36 -14.62 17.25
N LYS A 70 -2.39 -13.90 16.67
CA LYS A 70 -1.07 -14.44 16.31
C LYS A 70 -0.31 -14.93 17.53
N GLN A 71 -0.35 -14.18 18.61
CA GLN A 71 0.22 -14.59 19.90
C GLN A 71 -0.44 -15.87 20.43
N LYS A 72 -1.77 -15.98 20.37
CA LYS A 72 -2.51 -17.17 20.79
C LYS A 72 -2.19 -18.40 19.94
N LEU A 73 -1.95 -18.22 18.64
CA LEU A 73 -1.52 -19.28 17.72
C LEU A 73 -0.03 -19.64 17.86
N GLN A 74 0.74 -18.88 18.63
CA GLN A 74 2.21 -18.97 18.69
C GLN A 74 2.84 -18.86 17.29
N ASP A 75 2.22 -18.03 16.42
CA ASP A 75 2.63 -17.82 15.03
C ASP A 75 3.70 -16.71 14.95
N GLU A 76 4.96 -17.10 15.09
CA GLU A 76 6.09 -16.16 15.05
C GLU A 76 6.22 -15.48 13.68
N ILE A 77 6.09 -16.25 12.59
CA ILE A 77 6.19 -15.74 11.22
C ILE A 77 5.07 -14.73 10.97
N GLY A 78 3.85 -15.07 11.35
CA GLY A 78 2.70 -14.16 11.20
C GLY A 78 2.78 -12.93 12.09
N SER A 79 3.36 -13.02 13.29
CA SER A 79 3.59 -11.88 14.18
C SER A 79 4.64 -10.93 13.60
N ARG A 80 5.73 -11.47 13.05
CA ARG A 80 6.77 -10.68 12.36
C ARG A 80 6.21 -9.98 11.12
N ALA A 81 5.48 -10.70 10.27
CA ALA A 81 4.83 -10.16 9.09
C ALA A 81 3.84 -9.02 9.43
N LEU A 82 3.09 -9.16 10.53
CA LEU A 82 2.17 -8.12 10.99
C LEU A 82 2.90 -6.84 11.42
N LEU A 83 4.03 -6.96 12.11
CA LEU A 83 4.86 -5.81 12.50
C LEU A 83 5.52 -5.16 11.28
N THR A 84 6.03 -5.94 10.36
CA THR A 84 6.58 -5.47 9.07
C THR A 84 5.52 -4.66 8.31
N ASP A 85 4.32 -5.20 8.16
CA ASP A 85 3.19 -4.52 7.54
C ASP A 85 2.84 -3.19 8.22
N LEU A 86 2.81 -3.17 9.57
CA LEU A 86 2.57 -1.94 10.32
C LEU A 86 3.68 -0.91 10.10
N PHE A 87 4.94 -1.33 10.08
CA PHE A 87 6.08 -0.44 9.85
C PHE A 87 6.01 0.17 8.45
N THR A 88 5.72 -0.63 7.42
CA THR A 88 5.49 -0.15 6.05
C THR A 88 4.38 0.90 6.00
N VAL A 89 3.23 0.63 6.62
CA VAL A 89 2.11 1.59 6.67
C VAL A 89 2.48 2.89 7.38
N LEU A 90 3.27 2.80 8.45
CA LEU A 90 3.76 3.96 9.19
C LEU A 90 4.95 4.66 8.49
N GLY A 91 5.41 4.16 7.34
CA GLY A 91 6.58 4.66 6.64
C GLY A 91 7.85 4.54 7.48
N ARG A 92 7.99 3.46 8.23
CA ARG A 92 9.21 3.09 8.94
C ARG A 92 9.91 1.99 8.16
N ASP A 93 11.22 1.97 8.25
CA ASP A 93 12.02 0.95 7.63
C ASP A 93 11.71 -0.43 8.27
N PRO A 94 11.17 -1.40 7.50
CA PRO A 94 10.92 -2.75 8.00
C PRO A 94 12.18 -3.48 8.44
N ASP A 95 13.35 -3.12 7.91
CA ASP A 95 14.63 -3.73 8.26
C ASP A 95 15.05 -3.43 9.69
N GLN A 96 14.46 -2.42 10.34
CA GLN A 96 14.64 -2.21 11.78
C GLN A 96 14.19 -3.43 12.60
N LEU A 97 13.28 -4.25 12.08
CA LEU A 97 12.87 -5.50 12.72
C LEU A 97 13.92 -6.61 12.60
N SER A 98 14.85 -6.52 11.65
CA SER A 98 15.99 -7.46 11.55
C SER A 98 16.95 -7.32 12.73
N GLN A 99 17.04 -6.11 13.31
CA GLN A 99 17.83 -5.85 14.52
C GLN A 99 17.28 -6.59 15.76
N LEU A 100 16.06 -7.11 15.66
CA LEU A 100 15.41 -7.94 16.67
C LEU A 100 15.58 -9.45 16.39
N GLU A 101 16.60 -9.84 15.63
CA GLU A 101 16.96 -11.25 15.47
C GLU A 101 17.29 -11.87 16.83
N GLY A 102 16.68 -13.03 17.12
CA GLY A 102 16.81 -13.70 18.40
C GLY A 102 15.87 -13.22 19.52
N VAL A 103 15.08 -12.18 19.27
CA VAL A 103 14.01 -11.76 20.19
C VAL A 103 12.76 -12.60 19.94
N PRO A 104 12.12 -13.18 20.97
CA PRO A 104 10.90 -13.96 20.82
C PRO A 104 9.71 -13.05 20.46
N ILE A 105 9.52 -12.82 19.15
CA ILE A 105 8.49 -11.89 18.63
C ILE A 105 7.08 -12.27 19.08
N VAL A 106 6.80 -13.54 19.31
CA VAL A 106 5.49 -13.98 19.83
C VAL A 106 5.21 -13.39 21.21
N GLU A 107 6.23 -13.24 22.04
CA GLU A 107 6.08 -12.72 23.42
C GLU A 107 6.03 -11.19 23.44
N VAL A 108 6.95 -10.53 22.71
CA VAL A 108 7.12 -9.06 22.78
C VAL A 108 6.43 -8.32 21.63
N GLY A 109 5.97 -9.01 20.58
CA GLY A 109 5.42 -8.38 19.38
C GLY A 109 4.20 -7.51 19.65
N ARG A 110 3.39 -7.89 20.64
CA ARG A 110 2.24 -7.09 21.08
C ARG A 110 2.67 -5.75 21.71
N GLU A 111 3.74 -5.74 22.48
CA GLU A 111 4.30 -4.53 23.11
C GLU A 111 4.98 -3.64 22.08
N LEU A 112 5.72 -4.24 21.12
CA LEU A 112 6.31 -3.51 20.00
C LEU A 112 5.24 -2.83 19.12
N LEU A 113 4.14 -3.53 18.85
CA LEU A 113 3.00 -2.98 18.12
C LEU A 113 2.39 -1.79 18.88
N GLU A 114 2.18 -1.88 20.19
CA GLU A 114 1.67 -0.76 20.99
C GLU A 114 2.64 0.42 21.02
N ALA A 115 3.94 0.15 21.16
CA ALA A 115 4.96 1.19 21.12
C ALA A 115 4.92 1.93 19.76
N ALA A 116 4.81 1.19 18.64
CA ALA A 116 4.71 1.78 17.32
C ALA A 116 3.43 2.63 17.15
N LEU A 117 2.28 2.12 17.59
CA LEU A 117 0.98 2.82 17.50
C LEU A 117 0.88 4.03 18.43
N THR A 118 1.62 4.04 19.54
CA THR A 118 1.65 5.16 20.49
C THR A 118 2.57 6.26 20.02
N SER A 119 3.72 5.89 19.46
CA SER A 119 4.69 6.87 18.94
C SER A 119 4.28 7.48 17.61
N ASP A 120 3.41 6.83 16.85
CA ASP A 120 3.01 7.27 15.51
C ASP A 120 1.53 6.89 15.26
N HIS A 121 0.62 7.81 15.59
CA HIS A 121 -0.81 7.54 15.52
C HIS A 121 -1.30 7.28 14.09
N LEU A 122 -2.04 6.20 13.89
CA LEU A 122 -2.71 5.89 12.62
C LEU A 122 -3.89 6.82 12.33
N ASP A 123 -4.55 7.35 13.36
CA ASP A 123 -5.61 8.34 13.20
C ASP A 123 -5.00 9.72 12.88
N PRO A 124 -5.31 10.32 11.71
CA PRO A 124 -4.70 11.58 11.30
C PRO A 124 -5.06 12.78 12.20
N ASP A 125 -6.21 12.74 12.86
CA ASP A 125 -6.63 13.83 13.74
C ASP A 125 -5.89 13.75 15.09
N LEU A 126 -5.72 12.54 15.64
CA LEU A 126 -4.89 12.31 16.83
C LEU A 126 -3.42 12.61 16.53
N TRP A 127 -2.92 12.16 15.39
CA TRP A 127 -1.56 12.46 14.95
C TRP A 127 -1.31 13.96 14.87
N HIS A 128 -2.20 14.71 14.21
CA HIS A 128 -2.07 16.16 14.07
C HIS A 128 -2.14 16.89 15.42
N SER A 129 -3.00 16.44 16.34
CA SER A 129 -3.15 17.06 17.66
C SER A 129 -1.95 16.81 18.59
N SER A 130 -1.10 15.84 18.26
CA SER A 130 0.12 15.52 19.03
C SER A 130 1.37 16.22 18.49
N LEU A 131 1.27 16.99 17.39
CA LEU A 131 2.41 17.65 16.75
C LEU A 131 2.79 18.95 17.49
N ASP A 132 4.09 19.17 17.56
CA ASP A 132 4.71 20.47 17.76
C ASP A 132 5.52 20.87 16.52
N ASP A 133 6.12 22.06 16.53
CA ASP A 133 6.85 22.59 15.37
C ASP A 133 8.06 21.72 15.02
N ASP A 134 8.78 21.18 15.98
CA ASP A 134 9.93 20.29 15.76
C ASP A 134 9.49 18.97 15.13
N MET A 135 8.35 18.43 15.55
CA MET A 135 7.77 17.22 14.98
C MET A 135 7.27 17.42 13.55
N ILE A 136 6.80 18.61 13.20
CA ILE A 136 6.41 18.96 11.82
C ILE A 136 7.65 18.98 10.92
N GLU A 137 8.74 19.58 11.37
CA GLU A 137 10.01 19.59 10.62
C GLU A 137 10.55 18.16 10.43
N LEU A 138 10.55 17.35 11.49
CA LEU A 138 10.93 15.93 11.41
C LEU A 138 10.04 15.15 10.45
N PHE A 139 8.73 15.42 10.42
CA PHE A 139 7.80 14.79 9.48
C PHE A 139 8.15 15.16 8.03
N CYS A 140 8.39 16.44 7.73
CA CYS A 140 8.78 16.89 6.40
C CYS A 140 10.10 16.27 5.94
N ASN A 141 11.11 16.23 6.84
CA ASN A 141 12.40 15.62 6.54
C ASN A 141 12.30 14.11 6.29
N ARG A 142 11.47 13.41 7.08
CA ARG A 142 11.23 11.98 6.91
C ARG A 142 10.48 11.68 5.63
N PHE A 143 9.62 12.59 5.16
CA PHE A 143 8.74 12.39 4.02
C PHE A 143 9.49 12.04 2.73
N SER A 144 10.69 12.60 2.55
CA SER A 144 11.56 12.34 1.39
C SER A 144 12.12 10.90 1.35
N ASN A 145 12.07 10.17 2.47
CA ASN A 145 12.63 8.82 2.59
C ASN A 145 11.53 7.75 2.73
N LEU A 146 10.26 8.11 2.43
CA LEU A 146 9.14 7.18 2.54
C LEU A 146 8.96 6.41 1.24
N ASP A 147 8.65 5.11 1.36
CA ASP A 147 8.04 4.37 0.26
C ASP A 147 6.58 4.77 0.10
N LEU A 148 6.34 5.78 -0.72
CA LEU A 148 5.00 6.28 -1.05
C LEU A 148 4.32 5.49 -2.17
N SER A 149 4.95 4.45 -2.69
CA SER A 149 4.36 3.53 -3.67
C SER A 149 3.38 2.56 -2.99
N ASP A 150 3.58 2.18 -1.72
CA ASP A 150 2.60 1.42 -0.93
C ASP A 150 1.29 2.21 -0.79
N PRO A 151 0.15 1.67 -1.26
CA PRO A 151 -1.12 2.38 -1.23
C PRO A 151 -1.57 2.78 0.17
N ARG A 152 -1.23 2.01 1.20
CA ARG A 152 -1.66 2.24 2.59
C ARG A 152 -0.83 3.36 3.21
N CYS A 153 0.50 3.34 2.99
CA CYS A 153 1.40 4.42 3.36
C CYS A 153 0.98 5.72 2.68
N ASN A 154 0.80 5.72 1.35
CA ASN A 154 0.38 6.89 0.60
C ASN A 154 -0.95 7.49 1.09
N VAL A 155 -1.95 6.65 1.38
CA VAL A 155 -3.24 7.11 1.93
C VAL A 155 -3.09 7.69 3.34
N LEU A 156 -2.32 7.04 4.22
CA LEU A 156 -2.10 7.53 5.58
C LEU A 156 -1.41 8.89 5.56
N PHE A 157 -0.30 9.00 4.83
CA PHE A 157 0.47 10.24 4.72
C PHE A 157 -0.30 11.33 3.96
N GLY A 158 -1.09 10.98 2.96
CA GLY A 158 -2.00 11.91 2.29
C GLY A 158 -2.97 12.56 3.28
N ARG A 159 -3.56 11.78 4.18
CA ARG A 159 -4.47 12.31 5.21
C ARG A 159 -3.76 13.16 6.26
N ARG A 160 -2.51 12.84 6.60
CA ARG A 160 -1.68 13.69 7.45
C ARG A 160 -1.39 15.02 6.79
N VAL A 161 -1.03 15.03 5.51
CA VAL A 161 -0.83 16.27 4.72
C VAL A 161 -2.12 17.10 4.65
N GLU A 162 -3.29 16.47 4.48
CA GLU A 162 -4.57 17.19 4.54
C GLU A 162 -4.81 17.90 5.88
N ARG A 163 -4.36 17.31 7.00
CA ARG A 163 -4.46 17.95 8.31
C ARG A 163 -3.49 19.11 8.45
N LEU A 164 -2.24 18.91 8.03
CA LEU A 164 -1.23 19.98 7.99
C LEU A 164 -1.68 21.16 7.13
N TRP A 165 -2.35 20.91 6.02
CA TRP A 165 -2.84 21.96 5.13
C TRP A 165 -3.81 22.94 5.81
N LYS A 166 -4.51 22.50 6.84
CA LYS A 166 -5.44 23.38 7.60
C LYS A 166 -4.69 24.37 8.50
N SER A 167 -3.47 24.05 8.91
CA SER A 167 -2.69 24.84 9.87
C SER A 167 -1.47 25.54 9.26
N ASN A 168 -0.80 24.90 8.26
CA ASN A 168 0.53 25.30 7.79
C ASN A 168 0.55 25.90 6.37
N GLY A 169 -0.59 25.94 5.67
CA GLY A 169 -0.70 26.63 4.39
C GLY A 169 -0.15 25.89 3.16
N ASP A 170 -0.19 26.60 2.02
CA ASP A 170 0.09 26.02 0.70
C ASP A 170 1.59 25.78 0.45
N GLU A 171 2.44 26.68 0.94
CA GLU A 171 3.89 26.65 0.68
C GLU A 171 4.53 25.34 1.19
N MET A 172 4.18 24.91 2.39
CA MET A 172 4.69 23.67 2.97
C MET A 172 4.04 22.43 2.35
N CYS A 173 2.73 22.46 2.10
CA CYS A 173 1.98 21.26 1.79
C CYS A 173 2.00 20.89 0.29
N ILE A 174 2.19 21.83 -0.63
CA ILE A 174 2.28 21.56 -2.06
C ILE A 174 3.42 20.58 -2.41
N PRO A 175 4.67 20.77 -1.92
CA PRO A 175 5.74 19.81 -2.18
C PRO A 175 5.40 18.40 -1.71
N LEU A 176 4.90 18.24 -0.49
CA LEU A 176 4.52 16.95 0.08
C LEU A 176 3.40 16.27 -0.73
N ALA A 177 2.40 17.04 -1.14
CA ALA A 177 1.30 16.53 -1.95
C ALA A 177 1.76 16.11 -3.35
N ARG A 178 2.72 16.84 -3.96
CA ARG A 178 3.33 16.45 -5.24
C ARG A 178 4.07 15.13 -5.13
N MET A 179 4.81 14.89 -4.05
CA MET A 179 5.48 13.61 -3.81
C MET A 179 4.48 12.46 -3.74
N LEU A 180 3.36 12.63 -3.03
CA LEU A 180 2.31 11.61 -2.93
C LEU A 180 1.73 11.23 -4.29
N VAL A 181 1.41 12.20 -5.13
CA VAL A 181 0.80 11.94 -6.44
C VAL A 181 1.82 11.51 -7.49
N ALA A 182 3.09 11.89 -7.36
CA ALA A 182 4.17 11.42 -8.22
C ALA A 182 4.38 9.90 -8.03
N ASN A 183 4.47 9.45 -6.78
CA ASN A 183 4.63 8.03 -6.45
C ASN A 183 3.34 7.21 -6.63
N ARG A 184 2.17 7.83 -6.48
CA ARG A 184 0.89 7.17 -6.69
C ARG A 184 -0.10 8.07 -7.42
N PRO A 185 -0.04 8.14 -8.76
CA PRO A 185 -0.91 9.00 -9.57
C PRO A 185 -2.42 8.73 -9.40
N GLN A 186 -2.81 7.51 -8.96
CA GLN A 186 -4.21 7.15 -8.70
C GLN A 186 -4.81 7.86 -7.47
N ASN A 187 -4.02 8.59 -6.70
CA ASN A 187 -4.52 9.36 -5.56
C ASN A 187 -5.24 10.64 -6.02
N PHE A 188 -6.45 10.45 -6.58
CA PHE A 188 -7.25 11.55 -7.14
C PHE A 188 -7.62 12.61 -6.10
N GLU A 189 -7.77 12.25 -4.83
CA GLU A 189 -8.08 13.19 -3.76
C GLU A 189 -6.96 14.19 -3.56
N MET A 190 -5.73 13.70 -3.55
CA MET A 190 -4.57 14.59 -3.41
C MET A 190 -4.39 15.48 -4.65
N TRP A 191 -4.71 15.00 -5.86
CA TRP A 191 -4.80 15.84 -7.05
C TRP A 191 -5.82 16.97 -6.89
N ILE A 192 -7.00 16.70 -6.28
CA ILE A 192 -8.02 17.72 -5.99
C ILE A 192 -7.49 18.75 -4.98
N HIS A 193 -6.76 18.31 -3.94
CA HIS A 193 -6.16 19.23 -2.97
C HIS A 193 -5.11 20.12 -3.62
N LEU A 194 -4.24 19.57 -4.46
CA LEU A 194 -3.28 20.35 -5.26
C LEU A 194 -3.99 21.36 -6.19
N GLY A 195 -5.01 20.92 -6.91
CA GLY A 195 -5.81 21.80 -7.77
C GLY A 195 -6.40 22.98 -7.01
N ARG A 196 -6.96 22.75 -5.83
CA ARG A 196 -7.49 23.81 -4.95
C ARG A 196 -6.40 24.75 -4.45
N ALA A 197 -5.21 24.23 -4.13
CA ALA A 197 -4.09 25.06 -3.70
C ALA A 197 -3.62 25.97 -4.84
N HIS A 198 -3.42 25.43 -6.03
CA HIS A 198 -3.05 26.20 -7.21
C HIS A 198 -4.14 27.22 -7.61
N GLU A 199 -5.43 26.90 -7.43
CA GLU A 199 -6.53 27.84 -7.65
C GLU A 199 -6.47 29.04 -6.67
N ARG A 200 -6.11 28.81 -5.38
CA ARG A 200 -5.90 29.89 -4.39
C ARG A 200 -4.70 30.78 -4.73
N LEU A 201 -3.65 30.18 -5.30
CA LEU A 201 -2.44 30.89 -5.75
C LEU A 201 -2.62 31.54 -7.12
N GLU A 202 -3.80 31.48 -7.72
CA GLU A 202 -4.10 32.00 -9.07
C GLU A 202 -3.26 31.35 -10.19
N ALA A 203 -2.65 30.20 -9.92
CA ALA A 203 -1.93 29.37 -10.89
C ALA A 203 -2.96 28.48 -11.64
N TYR A 204 -3.75 29.12 -12.51
CA TYR A 204 -4.95 28.50 -13.10
C TYR A 204 -4.65 27.32 -14.02
N ASP A 205 -3.53 27.36 -14.72
CA ASP A 205 -3.10 26.27 -15.62
C ASP A 205 -2.68 25.03 -14.81
N GLU A 206 -1.88 25.23 -13.77
CA GLU A 206 -1.48 24.15 -12.86
C GLU A 206 -2.71 23.57 -12.11
N ALA A 207 -3.65 24.43 -11.71
CA ALA A 207 -4.90 23.97 -11.10
C ALA A 207 -5.69 23.07 -12.06
N TRP A 208 -5.82 23.48 -13.33
CA TRP A 208 -6.52 22.69 -14.34
C TRP A 208 -5.84 21.35 -14.58
N LEU A 209 -4.51 21.32 -14.71
CA LEU A 209 -3.73 20.10 -14.89
C LEU A 209 -3.93 19.11 -13.72
N CYS A 210 -3.95 19.60 -12.48
CA CYS A 210 -4.24 18.78 -11.32
C CYS A 210 -5.68 18.22 -11.33
N TYR A 211 -6.68 19.04 -11.67
CA TYR A 211 -8.08 18.58 -11.78
C TYR A 211 -8.27 17.61 -12.95
N ASP A 212 -7.53 17.78 -14.05
CA ASP A 212 -7.54 16.86 -15.19
C ASP A 212 -7.03 15.48 -14.78
N GLN A 213 -5.93 15.42 -14.00
CA GLN A 213 -5.45 14.16 -13.45
C GLN A 213 -6.47 13.55 -12.48
N ALA A 214 -7.05 14.35 -11.58
CA ALA A 214 -8.07 13.86 -10.66
C ALA A 214 -9.26 13.23 -11.41
N GLN A 215 -9.77 13.90 -12.44
CA GLN A 215 -10.91 13.39 -13.22
C GLN A 215 -10.54 12.20 -14.10
N SER A 216 -9.28 12.08 -14.56
CA SER A 216 -8.80 10.93 -15.31
C SER A 216 -8.85 9.64 -14.47
N TYR A 217 -8.55 9.73 -13.16
CA TYR A 217 -8.62 8.60 -12.22
C TYR A 217 -9.99 8.43 -11.54
N ALA A 218 -10.79 9.48 -11.45
CA ALA A 218 -12.14 9.48 -10.86
C ALA A 218 -13.14 10.22 -11.76
N PRO A 219 -13.52 9.67 -12.93
CA PRO A 219 -14.35 10.34 -13.92
C PRO A 219 -15.72 10.78 -13.40
N HIS A 220 -16.24 10.07 -12.39
CA HIS A 220 -17.55 10.35 -11.79
C HIS A 220 -17.62 11.65 -10.94
N LEU A 221 -16.47 12.29 -10.69
CA LEU A 221 -16.41 13.49 -9.85
C LEU A 221 -16.51 14.82 -10.62
N ASP A 222 -16.39 14.80 -11.95
CA ASP A 222 -16.51 15.97 -12.86
C ASP A 222 -15.73 17.21 -12.41
N VAL A 223 -14.63 17.04 -11.65
CA VAL A 223 -13.92 18.15 -10.95
C VAL A 223 -13.24 19.12 -11.91
N ARG A 224 -12.67 18.61 -13.02
CA ARG A 224 -12.05 19.42 -14.08
C ARG A 224 -13.09 20.26 -14.78
N ASP A 225 -14.22 19.66 -15.16
CA ASP A 225 -15.27 20.33 -15.93
C ASP A 225 -15.97 21.37 -15.07
N ALA A 226 -16.19 21.08 -13.79
CA ALA A 226 -16.67 22.04 -12.83
C ALA A 226 -15.69 23.21 -12.59
N TYR A 227 -14.38 22.94 -12.55
CA TYR A 227 -13.37 23.98 -12.45
C TYR A 227 -13.37 24.88 -13.68
N ARG A 228 -13.39 24.29 -14.89
CA ARG A 228 -13.45 25.02 -16.15
C ARG A 228 -14.63 26.01 -16.16
N ALA A 229 -15.82 25.58 -15.82
CA ALA A 229 -17.00 26.42 -15.77
C ALA A 229 -16.85 27.59 -14.77
N ARG A 230 -16.18 27.35 -13.61
CA ARG A 230 -15.94 28.43 -12.62
C ARG A 230 -14.92 29.46 -13.13
N ILE A 231 -13.84 29.01 -13.76
CA ILE A 231 -12.79 29.93 -14.22
C ILE A 231 -13.24 30.74 -15.41
N GLU A 232 -13.95 30.17 -16.37
CA GLU A 232 -14.53 30.88 -17.52
C GLU A 232 -15.48 32.00 -17.03
N LYS A 233 -16.37 31.70 -16.09
CA LYS A 233 -17.28 32.70 -15.49
C LYS A 233 -16.52 33.80 -14.73
N ARG A 234 -15.43 33.48 -14.04
CA ARG A 234 -14.60 34.48 -13.35
C ARG A 234 -14.00 35.47 -14.33
N PHE A 235 -13.41 35.00 -15.42
CA PHE A 235 -12.81 35.87 -16.44
C PHE A 235 -13.82 36.71 -17.20
N GLU A 236 -15.01 36.18 -17.52
CA GLU A 236 -16.13 36.96 -18.06
C GLU A 236 -16.52 38.09 -17.13
N THR A 237 -16.62 37.84 -15.84
CA THR A 237 -16.99 38.85 -14.83
C THR A 237 -15.93 39.95 -14.72
N LEU A 238 -14.66 39.61 -14.84
CA LEU A 238 -13.53 40.55 -14.78
C LEU A 238 -13.33 41.32 -16.08
N LYS A 239 -14.06 41.00 -17.15
CA LYS A 239 -13.89 41.56 -18.51
C LYS A 239 -12.42 41.51 -18.99
N SER A 240 -11.69 40.50 -18.55
CA SER A 240 -10.29 40.22 -18.92
C SER A 240 -10.21 39.28 -20.13
N THR A 241 -8.98 39.05 -20.62
CA THR A 241 -8.74 38.06 -21.67
C THR A 241 -9.27 36.71 -21.20
N PRO A 242 -10.09 36.02 -22.01
CA PRO A 242 -10.63 34.73 -21.63
C PRO A 242 -9.51 33.76 -21.32
N TRP A 243 -9.63 33.00 -20.20
CA TRP A 243 -8.75 31.91 -19.92
C TRP A 243 -8.96 30.79 -20.94
N SER A 244 -7.87 30.20 -21.44
CA SER A 244 -7.89 29.04 -22.31
C SER A 244 -7.25 27.84 -21.61
N GLN A 245 -7.84 26.67 -21.81
CA GLN A 245 -7.28 25.45 -21.23
C GLN A 245 -5.86 25.18 -21.76
N PRO A 246 -4.97 24.61 -20.91
CA PRO A 246 -3.64 24.21 -21.31
C PRO A 246 -3.63 23.26 -22.52
N SER A 247 -2.60 23.38 -23.36
CA SER A 247 -2.42 22.52 -24.53
C SER A 247 -2.11 21.08 -24.14
N ILE A 248 -2.23 20.15 -25.10
CA ILE A 248 -1.80 18.76 -24.92
C ILE A 248 -0.33 18.68 -24.54
N GLN A 249 0.52 19.50 -25.19
CA GLN A 249 1.94 19.56 -24.87
C GLN A 249 2.19 19.99 -23.41
N ALA A 250 1.49 20.99 -22.91
CA ALA A 250 1.59 21.42 -21.50
C ALA A 250 1.19 20.33 -20.52
N ARG A 251 0.20 19.50 -20.89
CA ARG A 251 -0.19 18.31 -20.11
C ARG A 251 0.91 17.26 -20.10
N ASP A 252 1.49 16.97 -21.26
CA ASP A 252 2.57 15.98 -21.36
C ASP A 252 3.80 16.44 -20.58
N ASP A 253 4.18 17.71 -20.69
CA ASP A 253 5.28 18.31 -19.92
C ASP A 253 5.02 18.27 -18.41
N PHE A 254 3.76 18.46 -17.98
CA PHE A 254 3.37 18.34 -16.58
C PHE A 254 3.52 16.90 -16.08
N LEU A 255 3.05 15.91 -16.84
CA LEU A 255 3.17 14.50 -16.48
C LEU A 255 4.64 14.06 -16.43
N GLN A 256 5.45 14.52 -17.37
CA GLN A 256 6.90 14.26 -17.37
C GLN A 256 7.57 14.82 -16.11
N ARG A 257 7.25 16.06 -15.71
CA ARG A 257 7.75 16.64 -14.44
C ARG A 257 7.35 15.81 -13.22
N MET A 258 6.14 15.26 -13.19
CA MET A 258 5.70 14.39 -12.10
C MET A 258 6.45 13.06 -12.10
N GLN A 259 6.72 12.49 -13.27
CA GLN A 259 7.51 11.27 -13.40
C GLN A 259 8.95 11.48 -12.95
N THR A 260 9.62 12.54 -13.42
CA THR A 260 10.97 12.88 -12.96
C THR A 260 11.04 13.06 -11.45
N LEU A 261 10.02 13.70 -10.87
CA LEU A 261 9.92 13.85 -9.41
C LEU A 261 9.85 12.49 -8.71
N ALA A 262 9.09 11.54 -9.22
CA ALA A 262 9.02 10.18 -8.66
C ALA A 262 10.36 9.44 -8.75
N GLU A 263 11.07 9.59 -9.89
CA GLU A 263 12.38 8.97 -10.12
C GLU A 263 13.43 9.54 -9.15
N GLU A 264 13.48 10.88 -8.98
CA GLU A 264 14.40 11.55 -8.03
C GLU A 264 14.21 11.05 -6.58
N PHE A 265 12.98 10.76 -6.17
CA PHE A 265 12.71 10.21 -4.84
C PHE A 265 13.09 8.74 -4.72
N THR A 266 12.96 7.95 -5.78
CA THR A 266 13.40 6.55 -5.79
C THR A 266 14.91 6.45 -5.71
N GLU A 267 15.64 7.34 -6.39
CA GLU A 267 17.12 7.40 -6.36
C GLU A 267 17.66 7.96 -5.03
N ALA A 268 16.95 8.88 -4.37
CA ALA A 268 17.33 9.45 -3.08
C ALA A 268 17.12 8.50 -1.90
N SER A 269 16.27 7.47 -2.05
CA SER A 269 16.23 6.35 -1.12
C SER A 269 17.51 5.54 -1.30
N PRO A 270 18.34 5.36 -0.25
CA PRO A 270 19.56 4.57 -0.38
C PRO A 270 19.18 3.19 -0.92
N GLU A 271 19.90 2.77 -1.97
CA GLU A 271 19.77 1.47 -2.62
C GLU A 271 19.74 0.32 -1.59
N ILE A 272 18.57 -0.09 -1.15
CA ILE A 272 18.35 -1.34 -0.41
C ILE A 272 17.42 -2.28 -1.18
N HIS A 273 16.92 -1.89 -2.37
CA HIS A 273 15.89 -2.65 -3.07
C HIS A 273 16.23 -3.13 -4.48
N THR A 274 17.49 -3.48 -4.81
CA THR A 274 17.74 -4.05 -6.15
C THR A 274 18.62 -5.28 -6.22
N SER A 275 18.99 -5.94 -5.13
CA SER A 275 19.84 -7.11 -5.28
C SER A 275 19.55 -8.31 -4.36
N ILE A 276 18.59 -8.22 -3.44
CA ILE A 276 18.30 -9.34 -2.55
C ILE A 276 16.92 -9.94 -2.81
N ASP A 277 15.89 -9.14 -3.08
CA ASP A 277 14.54 -9.69 -3.27
C ASP A 277 14.35 -10.40 -4.62
N ASP A 278 14.90 -9.89 -5.73
CA ASP A 278 14.84 -10.60 -7.01
C ASP A 278 15.68 -11.90 -7.00
N VAL A 279 16.79 -11.93 -6.26
CA VAL A 279 17.62 -13.14 -6.11
C VAL A 279 17.02 -14.11 -5.09
N VAL A 280 16.31 -13.63 -4.06
CA VAL A 280 15.68 -14.48 -3.04
C VAL A 280 14.35 -15.03 -3.54
N GLU A 281 13.55 -14.26 -4.30
CA GLU A 281 12.34 -14.82 -4.92
C GLU A 281 12.68 -15.82 -6.00
N THR A 282 13.66 -15.57 -6.87
CA THR A 282 14.12 -16.53 -7.89
C THR A 282 14.68 -17.80 -7.26
N ASN A 283 15.48 -17.68 -6.22
CA ASN A 283 16.00 -18.85 -5.50
C ASN A 283 14.90 -19.65 -4.78
N ASN A 284 13.86 -18.98 -4.27
CA ASN A 284 12.77 -19.67 -3.57
C ASN A 284 11.81 -20.36 -4.55
N GLU A 285 11.50 -19.75 -5.69
CA GLU A 285 10.68 -20.33 -6.76
C GLU A 285 11.43 -21.49 -7.46
N GLU A 286 12.74 -21.38 -7.61
CA GLU A 286 13.59 -22.45 -8.14
C GLU A 286 13.68 -23.64 -7.20
N LEU A 287 13.87 -23.42 -5.90
CA LEU A 287 13.87 -24.45 -4.86
C LEU A 287 12.50 -25.13 -4.76
N GLU A 288 11.41 -24.41 -4.91
CA GLU A 288 10.05 -24.96 -4.92
C GLU A 288 9.83 -25.86 -6.14
N LEU A 289 10.29 -25.46 -7.34
CA LEU A 289 10.26 -26.30 -8.53
C LEU A 289 11.11 -27.56 -8.39
N GLN A 290 12.31 -27.44 -7.85
CA GLN A 290 13.18 -28.59 -7.56
C GLN A 290 12.51 -29.55 -6.57
N SER A 291 11.86 -29.02 -5.53
CA SER A 291 11.13 -29.80 -4.54
C SER A 291 9.97 -30.58 -5.17
N MET A 292 9.20 -29.94 -6.07
CA MET A 292 8.09 -30.59 -6.81
C MET A 292 8.61 -31.72 -7.71
N LEU A 293 9.69 -31.49 -8.45
CA LEU A 293 10.32 -32.52 -9.31
C LEU A 293 10.84 -33.70 -8.47
N ASN A 294 11.48 -33.44 -7.33
CA ASN A 294 11.97 -34.49 -6.42
C ASN A 294 10.83 -35.32 -5.82
N ARG A 295 9.65 -34.73 -5.61
CA ARG A 295 8.45 -35.43 -5.15
C ARG A 295 7.68 -36.13 -6.28
N ARG A 296 8.17 -36.06 -7.52
CA ARG A 296 7.51 -36.54 -8.72
C ARG A 296 6.12 -35.90 -9.00
N GLU A 297 5.93 -34.69 -8.53
CA GLU A 297 4.71 -33.90 -8.80
C GLU A 297 4.83 -33.20 -10.17
N PHE A 298 5.06 -33.97 -11.23
CA PHE A 298 5.42 -33.46 -12.55
C PHE A 298 4.35 -32.53 -13.16
N SER A 299 3.06 -32.84 -12.95
CA SER A 299 1.97 -31.97 -13.41
C SER A 299 2.00 -30.60 -12.74
N ALA A 300 2.19 -30.56 -11.40
CA ALA A 300 2.28 -29.30 -10.66
C ALA A 300 3.51 -28.50 -11.08
N ALA A 301 4.68 -29.14 -11.19
CA ALA A 301 5.92 -28.51 -11.64
C ALA A 301 5.80 -27.95 -13.06
N PHE A 302 5.12 -28.67 -13.98
CA PHE A 302 4.89 -28.19 -15.35
C PHE A 302 4.03 -26.93 -15.40
N PHE A 303 2.90 -26.90 -14.70
CA PHE A 303 2.03 -25.71 -14.70
C PHE A 303 2.67 -24.54 -13.97
N TYR A 304 3.44 -24.79 -12.92
CA TYR A 304 4.17 -23.75 -12.17
C TYR A 304 5.28 -23.12 -13.03
N SER A 305 6.14 -23.94 -13.64
CA SER A 305 7.21 -23.47 -14.53
C SER A 305 6.66 -22.75 -15.76
N ARG A 306 5.56 -23.23 -16.37
CA ARG A 306 4.88 -22.54 -17.47
C ARG A 306 4.39 -21.15 -17.07
N ARG A 307 3.88 -20.96 -15.86
CA ARG A 307 3.46 -19.66 -15.34
C ARG A 307 4.65 -18.72 -15.21
N LEU A 308 5.80 -19.20 -14.74
CA LEU A 308 7.03 -18.41 -14.61
C LEU A 308 7.57 -17.99 -15.97
N VAL A 309 7.63 -18.91 -16.92
CA VAL A 309 8.01 -18.58 -18.32
C VAL A 309 7.09 -17.52 -18.94
N THR A 310 5.80 -17.55 -18.62
CA THR A 310 4.84 -16.54 -19.11
C THR A 310 5.06 -15.17 -18.44
N ARG A 311 5.65 -15.13 -17.24
CA ARG A 311 6.08 -13.91 -16.55
C ARG A 311 7.40 -13.34 -17.10
N GLY A 312 8.10 -14.07 -17.94
CA GLY A 312 9.38 -13.66 -18.53
C GLY A 312 10.61 -14.32 -17.89
N GLU A 313 10.42 -15.27 -16.97
CA GLU A 313 11.47 -15.99 -16.26
C GLU A 313 12.07 -17.08 -17.14
N ASP A 314 13.08 -16.77 -17.94
CA ASP A 314 13.69 -17.67 -18.91
C ASP A 314 14.33 -18.93 -18.29
N TRP A 315 14.83 -18.84 -17.06
CA TRP A 315 15.41 -19.97 -16.33
C TRP A 315 14.39 -21.10 -16.07
N ALA A 316 13.12 -20.79 -15.92
CA ALA A 316 12.06 -21.79 -15.68
C ALA A 316 11.77 -22.69 -16.88
N LYS A 317 12.30 -22.38 -18.08
CA LYS A 317 12.15 -23.22 -19.31
C LYS A 317 12.79 -24.60 -19.14
N GLU A 318 13.92 -24.68 -18.45
CA GLU A 318 14.63 -25.93 -18.20
C GLU A 318 13.79 -26.84 -17.28
N TYR A 319 13.23 -26.28 -16.21
CA TYR A 319 12.34 -27.00 -15.28
C TYR A 319 11.04 -27.45 -15.95
N MET A 320 10.50 -26.65 -16.86
CA MET A 320 9.32 -27.01 -17.65
C MET A 320 9.59 -28.20 -18.56
N ALA A 321 10.78 -28.26 -19.17
CA ALA A 321 11.18 -29.38 -20.00
C ALA A 321 11.38 -30.68 -19.18
N LEU A 322 12.02 -30.58 -18.00
CA LEU A 322 12.19 -31.69 -17.07
C LEU A 322 10.85 -32.24 -16.56
N ALA A 323 9.93 -31.36 -16.17
CA ALA A 323 8.60 -31.74 -15.74
C ALA A 323 7.81 -32.45 -16.85
N LYS A 324 7.92 -31.98 -18.10
CA LYS A 324 7.28 -32.62 -19.26
C LYS A 324 7.83 -34.01 -19.51
N THR A 325 9.16 -34.19 -19.45
CA THR A 325 9.79 -35.50 -19.63
C THR A 325 9.36 -36.48 -18.53
N GLY A 326 9.17 -36.01 -17.30
CA GLY A 326 8.64 -36.80 -16.19
C GLY A 326 7.19 -37.26 -16.43
N LEU A 327 6.33 -36.37 -16.96
CA LEU A 327 4.94 -36.71 -17.33
C LEU A 327 4.90 -37.80 -18.43
N ASP A 328 5.69 -37.66 -19.47
CA ASP A 328 5.75 -38.61 -20.58
C ASP A 328 6.25 -39.99 -20.11
N SER A 329 7.12 -40.04 -19.08
CA SER A 329 7.64 -41.28 -18.49
C SER A 329 6.66 -41.97 -17.54
N ASP A 330 5.79 -41.23 -16.84
CA ASP A 330 4.76 -41.79 -15.96
C ASP A 330 3.56 -42.37 -16.76
N ASP A 331 3.30 -41.87 -17.97
CA ASP A 331 2.26 -42.42 -18.88
C ASP A 331 2.65 -43.74 -19.52
N GLU A 332 3.96 -44.10 -19.60
CA GLU A 332 4.44 -45.39 -20.14
C GLU A 332 4.34 -46.57 -19.13
N VAL A 333 4.01 -46.31 -17.87
CA VAL A 333 3.95 -47.35 -16.83
C VAL A 333 2.53 -47.88 -16.54
N VAL A 334 1.52 -47.43 -17.26
CA VAL A 334 0.13 -47.90 -17.09
C VAL A 334 -0.31 -48.68 -18.30
N ILE A 335 0.17 -49.89 -18.48
CA ILE A 335 -0.56 -51.02 -19.14
C ILE A 335 0.05 -52.35 -18.56
N PRO A 336 -0.67 -53.25 -17.92
CA PRO A 336 -1.23 -54.36 -18.62
C PRO A 336 -2.75 -54.44 -18.60
#